data_8dcdbcb398ecfcf290a5b8501d0667c1
#
_entry.id   8dcdbcb398ecfcf290a5b8501d0667c1
#
_cell.length_a   1.000
_cell.length_b   1.000
_cell.length_c   1.000
_cell.angle_alpha   90.00
_cell.angle_beta   90.00
_cell.angle_gamma   90.00
#
_symmetry.space_group_name_H-M   'P 1'
#
loop_
_entity.id
_entity.type
_entity.pdbx_description
1 polymer ?
#
loop_
_entity_poly.entity_id
_entity_poly.type
_entity_poly.pdbx_seq_one_letter_code
_entity_poly.pdbx_strand_id
1 'polypeptide(L)' 'MKLSYDPKYNVAYIRFHEKLGQVTTIKISDDMNIDVAPDGTVYGVELLNANEQLTRDHGALIVESGGQRQEITLVA' A
#
# COMPACT_ATOMS: atom_id res chain seq x y z
N MET A 1 7.80 4.39 5.70
CA MET A 1 6.69 3.87 4.88
C MET A 1 6.66 4.59 3.54
N LYS A 2 6.39 3.89 2.48
CA LYS A 2 6.38 4.47 1.14
C LYS A 2 5.20 3.91 0.35
N LEU A 3 4.43 4.81 -0.26
CA LEU A 3 3.39 4.45 -1.23
C LEU A 3 3.92 4.75 -2.63
N SER A 4 3.91 3.75 -3.51
CA SER A 4 4.26 3.89 -4.91
C SER A 4 3.07 3.49 -5.77
N TYR A 5 2.86 4.21 -6.87
CA TYR A 5 1.80 3.89 -7.82
C TYR A 5 2.36 3.85 -9.24
N ASP A 6 2.08 2.74 -9.92
CA ASP A 6 2.42 2.56 -11.33
C ASP A 6 1.15 2.62 -12.16
N PRO A 7 0.87 3.73 -12.84
CA PRO A 7 -0.36 3.87 -13.62
C PRO A 7 -0.38 2.97 -14.87
N LYS A 8 0.78 2.56 -15.37
CA LYS A 8 0.86 1.69 -16.55
C LYS A 8 0.27 0.31 -16.27
N TYR A 9 0.59 -0.25 -15.11
CA TYR A 9 0.10 -1.57 -14.70
C TYR A 9 -1.05 -1.49 -13.71
N ASN A 10 -1.40 -0.28 -13.29
CA ASN A 10 -2.48 -0.04 -12.32
C ASN A 10 -2.24 -0.80 -11.01
N VAL A 11 -1.03 -0.70 -10.49
CA VAL A 11 -0.60 -1.35 -9.26
C VAL A 11 -0.03 -0.30 -8.32
N ALA A 12 -0.40 -0.34 -7.06
CA ALA A 12 0.22 0.42 -6.00
C ALA A 12 0.88 -0.51 -4.98
N TYR A 13 1.89 -0.03 -4.31
CA TYR A 13 2.59 -0.77 -3.28
C TYR A 13 2.85 0.11 -2.07
N ILE A 14 2.45 -0.37 -0.90
CA ILE A 14 2.75 0.26 0.38
C ILE A 14 3.87 -0.54 1.02
N ARG A 15 5.06 0.07 1.12
CA ARG A 15 6.22 -0.56 1.72
C ARG A 15 6.37 -0.10 3.16
N PHE A 16 6.39 -1.03 4.10
CA PHE A 16 6.62 -0.76 5.51
C PHE A 16 8.10 -0.84 5.88
N HIS A 17 8.83 -1.78 5.27
CA HIS A 17 10.26 -2.01 5.50
C HIS A 17 10.97 -2.27 4.18
N GLU A 18 12.26 -2.04 4.13
CA GLU A 18 13.08 -2.53 3.04
C GLU A 18 13.20 -4.05 3.13
N LYS A 19 13.17 -4.72 1.98
CA LYS A 19 13.35 -6.16 1.92
C LYS A 19 14.80 -6.50 2.19
N LEU A 20 15.05 -7.21 3.28
CA LEU A 20 16.39 -7.68 3.65
C LEU A 20 16.61 -9.15 3.28
N GLY A 21 15.63 -9.80 2.66
CA GLY A 21 15.73 -11.21 2.31
C GLY A 21 14.49 -11.69 1.57
N GLN A 22 14.24 -12.99 1.66
CA GLN A 22 13.09 -13.59 0.99
C GLN A 22 11.78 -13.20 1.65
N VAL A 23 10.78 -13.01 0.82
CA VAL A 23 9.39 -12.82 1.26
C VAL A 23 8.50 -13.85 0.57
N THR A 24 7.41 -14.20 1.23
CA THR A 24 6.32 -14.96 0.64
C THR A 24 5.19 -13.99 0.35
N THR A 25 4.67 -14.04 -0.87
CA THR A 25 3.51 -13.24 -1.25
C THR A 25 2.25 -14.05 -0.98
N ILE A 26 1.37 -13.49 -0.16
CA ILE A 26 0.10 -14.11 0.20
C ILE A 26 -1.01 -13.33 -0.49
N LYS A 27 -1.83 -14.03 -1.28
CA LYS A 27 -3.01 -13.44 -1.90
C LYS A 27 -4.12 -13.33 -0.85
N ILE A 28 -4.54 -12.09 -0.57
CA ILE A 28 -5.64 -11.80 0.36
C ILE A 28 -6.97 -11.78 -0.39
N SER A 29 -6.98 -11.16 -1.56
CA SER A 29 -8.15 -11.05 -2.43
C SER A 29 -7.68 -10.87 -3.87
N ASP A 30 -8.62 -10.70 -4.79
CA ASP A 30 -8.28 -10.40 -6.18
C ASP A 30 -7.54 -9.05 -6.32
N ASP A 31 -7.71 -8.16 -5.36
CA ASP A 31 -7.18 -6.80 -5.41
C ASP A 31 -6.05 -6.54 -4.43
N MET A 32 -5.64 -7.53 -3.64
CA MET A 32 -4.63 -7.31 -2.60
C MET A 32 -3.75 -8.53 -2.36
N ASN A 33 -2.44 -8.29 -2.34
CA ASN A 33 -1.44 -9.25 -1.91
C ASN A 33 -0.62 -8.65 -0.76
N ILE A 34 -0.12 -9.50 0.12
CA ILE A 34 0.76 -9.12 1.23
C ILE A 34 2.08 -9.84 1.09
N ASP A 35 3.19 -9.12 1.23
CA ASP A 35 4.53 -9.68 1.29
C ASP A 35 4.96 -9.86 2.75
N VAL A 36 5.27 -11.09 3.12
CA VAL A 36 5.56 -11.49 4.51
C VAL A 36 6.90 -12.21 4.58
N ALA A 37 7.72 -11.83 5.55
CA ALA A 37 8.96 -12.52 5.88
C ALA A 37 8.68 -13.85 6.59
N PRO A 38 9.68 -14.76 6.65
CA PRO A 38 9.51 -16.04 7.36
C PRO A 38 9.14 -15.89 8.84
N ASP A 39 9.54 -14.80 9.48
CA ASP A 39 9.24 -14.53 10.89
C ASP A 39 7.87 -13.88 11.11
N GLY A 40 7.09 -13.65 10.04
CA GLY A 40 5.79 -13.01 10.10
C GLY A 40 5.80 -11.50 9.94
N THR A 41 6.96 -10.87 9.77
CA THR A 41 7.05 -9.44 9.51
C THR A 41 6.42 -9.11 8.16
N VAL A 42 5.49 -8.16 8.13
CA VAL A 42 4.89 -7.69 6.89
C VAL A 42 5.79 -6.62 6.29
N TYR A 43 6.32 -6.88 5.10
CA TYR A 43 7.14 -5.91 4.38
C TYR A 43 6.29 -4.89 3.63
N GLY A 44 5.20 -5.32 3.08
CA GLY A 44 4.37 -4.42 2.33
C GLY A 44 3.09 -5.05 1.81
N VAL A 45 2.28 -4.21 1.19
CA VAL A 45 0.98 -4.57 0.63
C VAL A 45 0.93 -4.11 -0.82
N GLU A 46 0.59 -5.04 -1.73
CA GLU A 46 0.37 -4.74 -3.13
C GLU A 46 -1.13 -4.55 -3.37
N LEU A 47 -1.49 -3.44 -3.98
CA LEU A 47 -2.85 -3.13 -4.38
C LEU A 47 -2.96 -3.28 -5.89
N LEU A 48 -3.74 -4.25 -6.34
CA LEU A 48 -4.10 -4.42 -7.75
C LEU A 48 -5.35 -3.58 -8.03
N ASN A 49 -5.58 -3.24 -9.28
CA ASN A 49 -6.67 -2.33 -9.63
C ASN A 49 -6.61 -1.04 -8.81
N ALA A 50 -5.40 -0.49 -8.72
CA ALA A 50 -5.07 0.53 -7.73
C ALA A 50 -5.79 1.84 -7.95
N ASN A 51 -6.10 2.21 -9.22
CA ASN A 51 -6.83 3.44 -9.50
C ASN A 51 -8.19 3.48 -8.78
N GLU A 52 -8.90 2.36 -8.73
CA GLU A 52 -10.16 2.30 -8.01
C GLU A 52 -9.97 2.35 -6.50
N GLN A 53 -8.99 1.61 -5.99
CA GLN A 53 -8.73 1.55 -4.55
C GLN A 53 -8.23 2.90 -4.01
N LEU A 54 -7.36 3.58 -4.76
CA LEU A 54 -6.80 4.86 -4.32
C LEU A 54 -7.76 6.03 -4.48
N THR A 55 -8.80 5.91 -5.28
CA THR A 55 -9.83 6.95 -5.43
C THR A 55 -10.96 6.84 -4.43
N ARG A 56 -11.08 5.71 -3.73
CA ARG A 56 -12.05 5.57 -2.64
C ARG A 56 -11.70 6.53 -1.52
N ASP A 57 -12.66 6.84 -0.69
CA ASP A 57 -12.49 7.75 0.43
C ASP A 57 -11.90 9.10 -0.02
N HIS A 58 -12.51 9.69 -1.05
CA HIS A 58 -12.14 11.00 -1.60
C HIS A 58 -10.75 11.04 -2.27
N GLY A 59 -10.13 9.89 -2.53
CA GLY A 59 -8.82 9.83 -3.18
C GLY A 59 -7.69 10.41 -2.34
N ALA A 60 -7.83 10.39 -1.04
CA ALA A 60 -6.87 11.01 -0.12
C ALA A 60 -6.47 10.06 1.00
N LEU A 61 -5.25 10.22 1.48
CA LEU A 61 -4.76 9.63 2.72
C LEU A 61 -4.80 10.69 3.81
N ILE A 62 -5.51 10.39 4.88
CA ILE A 62 -5.56 11.23 6.06
C ILE A 62 -4.60 10.66 7.09
N VAL A 63 -3.69 11.50 7.56
CA VAL A 63 -2.78 11.14 8.65
C VAL A 63 -3.17 11.97 9.87
N GLU A 64 -3.61 11.29 10.92
CA GLU A 64 -3.98 11.93 12.18
C GLU A 64 -3.04 11.47 13.28
N SER A 65 -2.51 12.42 14.02
CA SER A 65 -1.61 12.15 15.14
C SER A 65 -1.63 13.32 16.12
N GLY A 66 -1.85 13.01 17.40
CA GLY A 66 -1.78 14.01 18.46
C GLY A 66 -2.70 15.21 18.27
N GLY A 67 -3.90 14.99 17.75
CA GLY A 67 -4.85 16.05 17.46
C GLY A 67 -4.56 16.85 16.19
N GLN A 68 -3.51 16.51 15.47
CA GLN A 68 -3.18 17.11 14.19
C GLN A 68 -3.63 16.22 13.04
N ARG A 69 -3.92 16.84 11.91
CA ARG A 69 -4.40 16.16 10.72
C ARG A 69 -3.67 16.68 9.49
N GLN A 70 -3.23 15.75 8.66
CA GLN A 70 -2.63 16.05 7.36
C GLN A 70 -3.36 15.25 6.28
N GLU A 71 -3.64 15.91 5.17
CA GLU A 71 -4.29 15.28 4.03
C GLU A 71 -3.34 15.24 2.84
N ILE A 72 -3.21 14.04 2.23
CA ILE A 72 -2.35 13.82 1.09
C ILE A 72 -3.22 13.30 -0.05
N THR A 73 -3.27 14.02 -1.16
CA THR A 73 -3.98 13.56 -2.36
C THR A 73 -3.23 12.39 -2.98
N LEU A 74 -3.89 11.26 -3.13
CA LEU A 74 -3.30 10.04 -3.68
C LEU A 74 -3.41 9.96 -5.19
N VAL A 75 -4.53 10.45 -5.73
CA VAL A 75 -4.81 10.43 -7.17
C VAL A 75 -5.38 11.78 -7.56
N ALA A 76 -4.77 12.37 -8.56
CA ALA A 76 -5.22 13.65 -9.10
C ALA A 76 -6.29 13.44 -10.18
#